data_93ad360881f063d5440f625e115a0175
#
_entry.id   93ad360881f063d5440f625e115a0175
#
_cell.length_a   1.000
_cell.length_b   1.000
_cell.length_c   1.000
_cell.angle_alpha   90.00
_cell.angle_beta   90.00
_cell.angle_gamma   90.00
#
_symmetry.space_group_name_H-M   'P 1'
#
loop_
_entity.id
_entity.type
_entity.pdbx_description
1 polymer ?
#
loop_
_entity_poly.entity_id
_entity_poly.type
_entity_poly.pdbx_seq_one_letter_code
_entity_poly.pdbx_strand_id
1 'polypeptide(L)'
;MKVTSTVKKILSSYDCENYGVKTNLSRILMQGKLAGTGRLIILPVDQGFEHGPDRSFAVNTPAYDPLYHCQLAIDAGLSAYAAPLGMLQAGVESFYGQIPTILKINSSNTLAQSMDQAVTGSVDDA
;
A
#
# COMPACT_ATOMS: atom_id res chain seq x y z
N MET A 1 -7.34 3.19 -20.10
CA MET A 1 -8.04 4.30 -19.39
C MET A 1 -7.35 5.63 -19.72
N LYS A 2 -8.09 6.69 -20.05
CA LYS A 2 -7.49 8.00 -20.41
C LYS A 2 -7.23 8.81 -19.14
N VAL A 3 -5.99 9.23 -18.93
CA VAL A 3 -5.58 10.05 -17.78
C VAL A 3 -6.28 11.41 -17.83
N THR A 4 -6.86 11.86 -16.70
CA THR A 4 -7.57 13.15 -16.59
C THR A 4 -6.63 14.34 -16.68
N SER A 5 -7.16 15.54 -16.95
CA SER A 5 -6.37 16.78 -16.97
C SER A 5 -5.73 17.08 -15.60
N THR A 6 -6.45 16.80 -14.51
CA THR A 6 -5.94 16.98 -13.14
C THR A 6 -4.72 16.09 -12.89
N VAL A 7 -4.82 14.79 -13.22
CA VAL A 7 -3.70 13.86 -13.04
C VAL A 7 -2.53 14.21 -13.96
N LYS A 8 -2.78 14.63 -15.20
CA LYS A 8 -1.72 15.12 -16.11
C LYS A 8 -0.96 16.31 -15.50
N LYS A 9 -1.68 17.28 -14.91
CA LYS A 9 -1.07 18.42 -14.22
C LYS A 9 -0.19 17.99 -13.05
N ILE A 10 -0.62 17.00 -12.25
CA ILE A 10 0.20 16.44 -11.17
C ILE A 10 1.46 15.79 -11.76
N LEU A 11 1.31 14.91 -12.74
CA LEU A 11 2.42 14.18 -13.37
C LEU A 11 3.44 15.10 -14.04
N SER A 12 3.05 16.29 -14.51
CA SER A 12 3.97 17.26 -15.09
C SER A 12 4.95 17.87 -14.07
N SER A 13 4.63 17.81 -12.77
CA SER A 13 5.56 18.20 -11.70
C SER A 13 6.67 17.17 -11.44
N TYR A 14 6.58 16.00 -12.07
CA TYR A 14 7.54 14.88 -11.96
C TYR A 14 8.29 14.66 -13.29
N ASP A 15 8.53 15.69 -14.07
CA ASP A 15 9.17 15.56 -15.40
C ASP A 15 10.64 15.13 -15.33
N CYS A 16 11.31 15.35 -14.17
CA CYS A 16 12.66 14.84 -13.90
C CYS A 16 12.71 13.36 -13.54
N GLU A 17 11.56 12.73 -13.25
CA GLU A 17 11.49 11.33 -12.85
C GLU A 17 11.47 10.38 -14.03
N ASN A 18 11.91 9.13 -13.79
CA ASN A 18 11.88 8.09 -14.81
C ASN A 18 10.45 7.64 -15.14
N TYR A 19 10.33 6.92 -16.27
CA TYR A 19 9.05 6.43 -16.76
C TYR A 19 8.34 5.51 -15.76
N GLY A 20 9.06 4.65 -15.04
CA GLY A 20 8.49 3.72 -14.06
C GLY A 20 7.82 4.45 -12.90
N VAL A 21 8.47 5.46 -12.34
CA VAL A 21 7.92 6.30 -11.26
C VAL A 21 6.62 6.98 -11.73
N LYS A 22 6.63 7.63 -12.90
CA LYS A 22 5.42 8.30 -13.44
C LYS A 22 4.31 7.31 -13.75
N THR A 23 4.63 6.11 -14.22
CA THR A 23 3.64 5.05 -14.49
C THR A 23 2.98 4.57 -13.21
N ASN A 24 3.75 4.29 -12.16
CA ASN A 24 3.23 3.83 -10.88
C ASN A 24 2.40 4.93 -10.19
N LEU A 25 2.86 6.16 -10.19
CA LEU A 25 2.09 7.31 -9.68
C LEU A 25 0.77 7.48 -10.44
N SER A 26 0.80 7.34 -11.77
CA SER A 26 -0.41 7.40 -12.60
C SER A 26 -1.40 6.26 -12.24
N ARG A 27 -0.92 5.04 -12.00
CA ARG A 27 -1.76 3.91 -11.58
C ARG A 27 -2.48 4.21 -10.27
N ILE A 28 -1.75 4.70 -9.25
CA ILE A 28 -2.33 5.04 -7.95
C ILE A 28 -3.38 6.16 -8.09
N LEU A 29 -3.07 7.23 -8.85
CA LEU A 29 -3.96 8.37 -9.08
C LEU A 29 -5.20 8.05 -9.92
N MET A 30 -5.17 6.95 -10.67
CA MET A 30 -6.26 6.50 -11.52
C MET A 30 -6.99 5.28 -10.99
N GLN A 31 -6.70 4.85 -9.73
CA GLN A 31 -7.30 3.70 -9.08
C GLN A 31 -8.44 4.09 -8.14
N GLY A 32 -9.42 3.20 -8.03
CA GLY A 32 -10.49 3.24 -7.04
C GLY A 32 -11.52 4.36 -7.24
N LYS A 33 -12.27 4.65 -6.18
CA LYS A 33 -13.38 5.62 -6.21
C LYS A 33 -12.95 7.06 -6.45
N LEU A 34 -11.69 7.40 -6.12
CA LEU A 34 -11.13 8.73 -6.33
C LEU A 34 -10.32 8.86 -7.63
N ALA A 35 -10.40 7.85 -8.51
CA ALA A 35 -9.67 7.82 -9.77
C ALA A 35 -9.81 9.13 -10.57
N GLY A 36 -8.70 9.72 -10.94
CA GLY A 36 -8.65 10.92 -11.79
C GLY A 36 -8.92 12.25 -11.09
N THR A 37 -9.29 12.25 -9.80
CA THR A 37 -9.57 13.48 -9.04
C THR A 37 -8.31 14.18 -8.53
N GLY A 38 -7.15 13.50 -8.55
CA GLY A 38 -5.90 13.96 -7.92
C GLY A 38 -5.86 13.76 -6.42
N ARG A 39 -6.82 13.04 -5.85
CA ARG A 39 -6.88 12.66 -4.43
C ARG A 39 -6.67 11.17 -4.28
N LEU A 40 -6.13 10.75 -3.13
CA LEU A 40 -5.83 9.36 -2.81
C LEU A 40 -6.44 8.96 -1.46
N ILE A 41 -6.87 7.70 -1.37
CA ILE A 41 -7.09 7.01 -0.10
C ILE A 41 -6.28 5.73 -0.16
N ILE A 42 -5.39 5.56 0.81
CA ILE A 42 -4.49 4.41 0.93
C ILE A 42 -4.81 3.69 2.23
N LEU A 43 -4.94 2.36 2.20
CA LEU A 43 -5.04 1.54 3.40
C LEU A 43 -3.64 1.09 3.82
N PRO A 44 -3.07 1.64 4.92
CA PRO A 44 -1.83 1.10 5.49
C PRO A 44 -2.17 0.02 6.52
N VAL A 45 -1.48 -1.12 6.46
CA VAL A 45 -1.62 -2.20 7.45
C VAL A 45 -0.24 -2.69 7.86
N ASP A 46 0.11 -2.52 9.13
CA ASP A 46 1.37 -2.94 9.73
C ASP A 46 1.21 -3.56 11.13
N GLN A 47 -0.02 -3.73 11.57
CA GLN A 47 -0.36 -4.20 12.92
C GLN A 47 0.15 -5.61 13.22
N GLY A 48 0.52 -6.40 12.23
CA GLY A 48 1.19 -7.69 12.41
C GLY A 48 2.60 -7.57 12.98
N PHE A 49 3.21 -6.39 12.92
CA PHE A 49 4.55 -6.10 13.40
C PHE A 49 4.57 -4.97 14.45
N GLU A 50 3.77 -3.92 14.25
CA GLU A 50 3.61 -2.78 15.14
C GLU A 50 2.35 -2.91 16.02
N HIS A 51 2.24 -2.06 17.03
CA HIS A 51 1.04 -1.86 17.85
C HIS A 51 0.49 -3.12 18.55
N GLY A 52 1.38 -3.97 19.06
CA GLY A 52 1.02 -5.16 19.81
C GLY A 52 0.54 -6.30 18.93
N PRO A 53 1.43 -6.84 18.13
CA PRO A 53 1.26 -7.62 16.91
C PRO A 53 -0.07 -8.37 16.76
N ASP A 54 -0.36 -9.33 17.59
CA ASP A 54 -1.56 -10.17 17.44
C ASP A 54 -2.83 -9.54 18.05
N ARG A 55 -2.69 -8.77 19.14
CA ARG A 55 -3.85 -8.18 19.83
C ARG A 55 -4.64 -7.18 18.99
N SER A 56 -3.99 -6.54 18.03
CA SER A 56 -4.65 -5.56 17.16
C SER A 56 -5.81 -6.15 16.36
N PHE A 57 -5.76 -7.45 16.06
CA PHE A 57 -6.78 -8.14 15.29
C PHE A 57 -7.78 -8.96 16.13
N ALA A 58 -7.59 -9.01 17.45
CA ALA A 58 -8.40 -9.87 18.34
C ALA A 58 -9.90 -9.57 18.29
N VAL A 59 -10.30 -8.32 18.04
CA VAL A 59 -11.70 -7.90 17.92
C VAL A 59 -12.30 -8.22 16.54
N ASN A 60 -11.44 -8.53 15.55
CA ASN A 60 -11.82 -8.87 14.18
C ASN A 60 -10.93 -10.03 13.69
N THR A 61 -11.24 -11.22 14.09
CA THR A 61 -10.41 -12.41 13.84
C THR A 61 -10.12 -12.70 12.36
N PRO A 62 -11.01 -12.43 11.39
CA PRO A 62 -10.66 -12.52 9.96
C PRO A 62 -9.44 -11.67 9.56
N ALA A 63 -9.14 -10.60 10.29
CA ALA A 63 -8.00 -9.74 10.01
C ALA A 63 -6.62 -10.37 10.33
N TYR A 64 -6.58 -11.55 10.94
CA TYR A 64 -5.36 -12.35 11.05
C TYR A 64 -4.91 -12.91 9.69
N ASP A 65 -5.83 -13.06 8.74
CA ASP A 65 -5.50 -13.43 7.37
C ASP A 65 -4.99 -12.19 6.60
N PRO A 66 -3.75 -12.19 6.07
CA PRO A 66 -3.24 -11.07 5.29
C PRO A 66 -4.07 -10.77 4.04
N LEU A 67 -4.76 -11.77 3.47
CA LEU A 67 -5.64 -11.59 2.31
C LEU A 67 -6.86 -10.72 2.63
N TYR A 68 -7.35 -10.76 3.86
CA TYR A 68 -8.48 -9.94 4.32
C TYR A 68 -8.27 -8.44 4.06
N HIS A 69 -7.08 -7.93 4.37
CA HIS A 69 -6.78 -6.49 4.24
C HIS A 69 -6.69 -6.06 2.78
N CYS A 70 -6.10 -6.88 1.93
CA CYS A 70 -6.03 -6.61 0.50
C CYS A 70 -7.44 -6.60 -0.11
N GLN A 71 -8.26 -7.60 0.19
CA GLN A 71 -9.66 -7.66 -0.25
C GLN A 71 -10.46 -6.46 0.24
N LEU A 72 -10.30 -6.06 1.50
CA LEU A 72 -10.93 -4.87 2.07
C LEU A 72 -10.58 -3.60 1.28
N ALA A 73 -9.31 -3.43 0.91
CA ALA A 73 -8.88 -2.27 0.12
C ALA A 73 -9.51 -2.26 -1.29
N ILE A 74 -9.64 -3.42 -1.92
CA ILE A 74 -10.30 -3.59 -3.22
C ILE A 74 -11.79 -3.28 -3.12
N ASP A 75 -12.50 -3.89 -2.17
CA ASP A 75 -13.96 -3.73 -1.99
C ASP A 75 -14.34 -2.29 -1.63
N ALA A 76 -13.51 -1.65 -0.82
CA ALA A 76 -13.66 -0.23 -0.49
C ALA A 76 -13.38 0.70 -1.68
N GLY A 77 -12.72 0.19 -2.74
CA GLY A 77 -12.36 0.97 -3.92
C GLY A 77 -11.29 2.01 -3.61
N LEU A 78 -10.24 1.61 -2.89
CA LEU A 78 -9.15 2.49 -2.49
C LEU A 78 -8.14 2.68 -3.63
N SER A 79 -7.26 3.69 -3.47
CA SER A 79 -6.26 4.06 -4.46
C SER A 79 -5.04 3.14 -4.43
N ALA A 80 -4.68 2.63 -3.23
CA ALA A 80 -3.58 1.70 -3.04
C ALA A 80 -3.71 0.96 -1.69
N TYR A 81 -2.99 -0.15 -1.57
CA TYR A 81 -2.78 -0.92 -0.35
C TYR A 81 -1.30 -0.86 0.05
N ALA A 82 -1.00 -0.47 1.30
CA ALA A 82 0.35 -0.34 1.82
C ALA A 82 0.58 -1.34 2.95
N ALA A 83 1.59 -2.21 2.81
CA ALA A 83 1.87 -3.25 3.80
C ALA A 83 3.33 -3.70 3.79
N PRO A 84 3.80 -4.41 4.84
CA PRO A 84 5.09 -5.08 4.84
C PRO A 84 5.18 -6.17 3.77
N LEU A 85 6.42 -6.53 3.40
CA LEU A 85 6.72 -7.49 2.32
C LEU A 85 5.95 -8.80 2.44
N GLY A 86 5.94 -9.43 3.62
CA GLY A 86 5.26 -10.72 3.81
C GLY A 86 3.75 -10.66 3.57
N MET A 87 3.09 -9.56 3.92
CA MET A 87 1.67 -9.37 3.65
C MET A 87 1.38 -9.16 2.15
N LEU A 88 2.26 -8.42 1.46
CA LEU A 88 2.12 -8.23 0.01
C LEU A 88 2.35 -9.53 -0.74
N GLN A 89 3.38 -10.30 -0.38
CA GLN A 89 3.68 -11.62 -0.97
C GLN A 89 2.53 -12.61 -0.79
N ALA A 90 1.91 -12.65 0.40
CA ALA A 90 0.77 -13.52 0.65
C ALA A 90 -0.43 -13.21 -0.26
N GLY A 91 -0.61 -11.95 -0.67
CA GLY A 91 -1.72 -11.52 -1.53
C GLY A 91 -1.45 -11.62 -3.03
N VAL A 92 -0.19 -11.80 -3.45
CA VAL A 92 0.19 -11.61 -4.86
C VAL A 92 -0.55 -12.54 -5.83
N GLU A 93 -0.73 -13.81 -5.48
CA GLU A 93 -1.41 -14.78 -6.36
C GLU A 93 -2.91 -14.54 -6.50
N SER A 94 -3.53 -13.96 -5.47
CA SER A 94 -4.98 -13.73 -5.44
C SER A 94 -5.39 -12.37 -5.99
N PHE A 95 -4.55 -11.34 -5.85
CA PHE A 95 -4.95 -9.95 -6.06
C PHE A 95 -4.05 -9.17 -7.03
N TYR A 96 -3.13 -9.85 -7.74
CA TYR A 96 -2.25 -9.16 -8.69
C TYR A 96 -3.06 -8.36 -9.72
N GLY A 97 -2.61 -7.13 -9.97
CA GLY A 97 -3.24 -6.23 -10.95
C GLY A 97 -4.57 -5.60 -10.52
N GLN A 98 -5.15 -5.96 -9.37
CA GLN A 98 -6.44 -5.44 -8.93
C GLN A 98 -6.31 -4.13 -8.15
N ILE A 99 -5.22 -3.94 -7.42
CA ILE A 99 -4.94 -2.72 -6.66
C ILE A 99 -3.43 -2.42 -6.69
N PRO A 100 -3.02 -1.14 -6.84
CA PRO A 100 -1.63 -0.76 -6.64
C PRO A 100 -1.16 -1.06 -5.22
N THR A 101 0.06 -1.57 -5.07
CA THR A 101 0.66 -1.86 -3.78
C THR A 101 1.79 -0.88 -3.46
N ILE A 102 2.00 -0.62 -2.16
CA ILE A 102 3.09 0.19 -1.63
C ILE A 102 3.83 -0.66 -0.60
N LEU A 103 5.11 -0.93 -0.86
CA LEU A 103 5.94 -1.68 0.07
C LEU A 103 6.37 -0.80 1.25
N LYS A 104 6.07 -1.22 2.46
CA LYS A 104 6.63 -0.66 3.69
C LYS A 104 7.96 -1.36 4.00
N ILE A 105 9.06 -0.62 3.93
CA ILE A 105 10.43 -1.16 4.08
C ILE A 105 11.00 -1.05 5.49
N ASN A 106 10.34 -0.30 6.38
CA ASN A 106 10.72 -0.19 7.79
C ASN A 106 9.49 -0.10 8.68
N SER A 107 9.63 -0.48 9.94
CA SER A 107 8.53 -0.51 10.89
C SER A 107 9.02 -0.27 12.31
N SER A 108 8.23 0.41 13.14
CA SER A 108 8.47 0.44 14.59
C SER A 108 8.40 -0.98 15.14
N ASN A 109 9.35 -1.32 15.98
CA ASN A 109 9.33 -2.61 16.65
C ASN A 109 8.71 -2.46 18.06
N THR A 110 7.43 -2.77 18.18
CA THR A 110 6.69 -2.65 19.45
C THR A 110 7.29 -3.54 20.56
N LEU A 111 7.99 -4.60 20.20
CA LEU A 111 8.63 -5.53 21.16
C LEU A 111 10.05 -5.09 21.50
N ALA A 112 10.66 -4.17 20.76
CA ALA A 112 11.99 -3.66 21.06
C ALA A 112 11.91 -2.59 22.17
N GLN A 113 12.94 -2.56 23.00
CA GLN A 113 13.11 -1.51 24.01
C GLN A 113 13.79 -0.25 23.44
N SER A 114 14.22 -0.28 22.17
CA SER A 114 14.85 0.84 21.49
C SER A 114 13.84 1.57 20.59
N MET A 115 14.15 2.82 20.27
CA MET A 115 13.37 3.61 19.31
C MET A 115 13.79 3.35 17.84
N ASP A 116 14.65 2.36 17.62
CA ASP A 116 15.14 2.02 16.28
C ASP A 116 14.05 1.37 15.43
N GLN A 117 14.03 1.74 14.17
CA GLN A 117 13.14 1.12 13.18
C GLN A 117 13.71 -0.23 12.75
N ALA A 118 12.88 -1.26 12.73
CA ALA A 118 13.23 -2.53 12.11
C ALA A 118 13.14 -2.39 10.58
N VAL A 119 14.11 -2.94 9.87
CA VAL A 119 14.06 -3.06 8.40
C VAL A 119 13.23 -4.29 8.06
N THR A 120 12.14 -4.09 7.33
CA THR A 120 11.16 -5.14 6.97
C THR A 120 11.14 -5.47 5.48
N GLY A 121 11.93 -4.78 4.69
CA GLY A 121 12.10 -4.99 3.26
C GLY A 121 13.19 -4.08 2.71
N SER A 122 13.54 -4.25 1.46
CA SER A 122 14.52 -3.45 0.74
C SER A 122 13.90 -2.79 -0.50
N VAL A 123 14.65 -1.89 -1.12
CA VAL A 123 14.25 -1.30 -2.41
C VAL A 123 14.24 -2.36 -3.52
N ASP A 124 15.09 -3.39 -3.39
CA ASP A 124 15.16 -4.48 -4.37
C ASP A 124 13.92 -5.41 -4.30
N ASP A 125 13.20 -5.39 -3.18
CA ASP A 125 11.93 -6.13 -3.02
C ASP A 125 10.73 -5.38 -3.63
N ALA A 126 10.87 -4.12 -4.02
CA ALA A 126 9.80 -3.27 -4.53
C ALA A 126 9.70 -3.30 -6.05
#